data_b5bee489b444bf829ea6a421399c9105
#
_entry.id   b5bee489b444bf829ea6a421399c9105
#
_cell.length_a   1.000
_cell.length_b   1.000
_cell.length_c   1.000
_cell.angle_alpha   90.00
_cell.angle_beta   90.00
_cell.angle_gamma   90.00
#
_symmetry.space_group_name_H-M   'P 1'
#
loop_
_entity.id
_entity.type
_entity.pdbx_description
1 polymer ?
#
loop_
_entity_poly.entity_id
_entity_poly.type
_entity_poly.pdbx_seq_one_letter_code
_entity_poly.pdbx_strand_id
1 'polypeptide(L)'
;MDVSALKRDLDGLKVDDNPAIVQQKSRDFYWYSPVLKQQLDHVTGDLIVTPRNETELIRVLAACHCHGVPVTPRGSGTGNYGQAMPLSGGVVLNLAEMNEIKSIAPGRVVSGPGAILADIDKATRAHSGQELRLSPSTYNTASIGGFIAGGSGGVGSINFGGLRDFGNVLRLRVVTMEAEPKALELTGEDLHKVTHAYGTNGIISEVEMPLTAAYEWIDVIVGFDALMDVARYGNALACQDGILTKLITPIAAPVPQLYFKRHQKFLKQGQSICVVMVARHGLDAFLAFTRRAGGEVIYNAATATPDEKKGLPPAYELAWNHTTLRALRVDPSITYLQSLYPFPNQLALVEKMDAMFPGEVFSHLEFVRLDGNITCFGLPLVKFTTEARLDEIVRLHEENGCPIFNPHRYTLEEGGMKQTDAVQLAFK
;
A
#
# COMPACT_ATOMS: atom_id res chain seq x y z
N MET A 1 -26.98 8.52 20.10
CA MET A 1 -25.97 7.55 20.64
C MET A 1 -25.70 7.90 22.09
N ASP A 2 -25.85 6.95 23.03
CA ASP A 2 -25.48 7.20 24.45
C ASP A 2 -24.04 6.76 24.72
N VAL A 3 -23.10 7.65 24.40
CA VAL A 3 -21.66 7.43 24.62
C VAL A 3 -21.35 7.20 26.11
N SER A 4 -22.15 7.75 27.02
CA SER A 4 -21.93 7.63 28.47
C SER A 4 -22.23 6.22 28.98
N ALA A 5 -23.27 5.56 28.42
CA ALA A 5 -23.57 4.16 28.73
C ALA A 5 -22.49 3.23 28.19
N LEU A 6 -22.08 3.41 26.94
CA LEU A 6 -20.97 2.65 26.33
C LEU A 6 -19.68 2.78 27.15
N LYS A 7 -19.31 3.98 27.59
CA LYS A 7 -18.09 4.18 28.41
C LYS A 7 -18.10 3.39 29.72
N ARG A 8 -19.27 3.21 30.36
CA ARG A 8 -19.34 2.38 31.58
C ARG A 8 -19.03 0.91 31.30
N ASP A 9 -19.50 0.37 30.15
CA ASP A 9 -19.23 -1.00 29.76
C ASP A 9 -17.77 -1.21 29.32
N LEU A 10 -17.10 -0.13 28.94
CA LEU A 10 -15.68 -0.09 28.55
C LEU A 10 -14.75 0.26 29.73
N ASP A 11 -15.24 0.32 30.98
CA ASP A 11 -14.43 0.63 32.16
C ASP A 11 -13.22 -0.31 32.29
N GLY A 12 -12.04 0.24 32.61
CA GLY A 12 -10.77 -0.45 32.65
C GLY A 12 -10.07 -0.68 31.30
N LEU A 13 -10.72 -0.36 30.19
CA LEU A 13 -10.08 -0.32 28.87
C LEU A 13 -9.45 1.05 28.58
N LYS A 14 -8.53 1.09 27.65
CA LYS A 14 -7.92 2.36 27.19
C LYS A 14 -8.88 3.08 26.25
N VAL A 15 -9.54 4.09 26.78
CA VAL A 15 -10.52 4.93 26.10
C VAL A 15 -10.03 6.37 26.06
N ASP A 16 -10.16 7.05 24.91
CA ASP A 16 -9.82 8.46 24.73
C ASP A 16 -10.97 9.18 24.04
N ASP A 17 -11.45 10.25 24.63
CA ASP A 17 -12.52 11.10 24.10
C ASP A 17 -12.09 12.57 23.89
N ASN A 18 -10.78 12.84 23.97
CA ASN A 18 -10.23 14.14 23.64
C ASN A 18 -10.52 14.47 22.16
N PRO A 19 -11.28 15.53 21.86
CA PRO A 19 -11.72 15.83 20.50
C PRO A 19 -10.57 15.96 19.49
N ALA A 20 -9.43 16.53 19.89
CA ALA A 20 -8.27 16.68 19.01
C ALA A 20 -7.62 15.34 18.67
N ILE A 21 -7.53 14.43 19.65
CA ILE A 21 -6.97 13.08 19.46
C ILE A 21 -7.96 12.24 18.65
N VAL A 22 -9.25 12.31 18.94
CA VAL A 22 -10.30 11.61 18.18
C VAL A 22 -10.26 12.05 16.72
N GLN A 23 -10.24 13.38 16.46
CA GLN A 23 -10.13 13.91 15.11
C GLN A 23 -8.86 13.41 14.40
N GLN A 24 -7.71 13.43 15.05
CA GLN A 24 -6.45 12.94 14.49
C GLN A 24 -6.51 11.45 14.15
N LYS A 25 -7.06 10.63 15.04
CA LYS A 25 -7.18 9.19 14.86
C LYS A 25 -8.31 8.77 13.92
N SER A 26 -9.22 9.68 13.60
CA SER A 26 -10.30 9.46 12.62
C SER A 26 -9.83 9.66 11.17
N ARG A 27 -8.55 9.89 10.91
CA ARG A 27 -8.04 10.26 9.59
C ARG A 27 -7.03 9.24 9.08
N ASP A 28 -7.12 8.90 7.78
CA ASP A 28 -6.06 8.27 6.99
C ASP A 28 -5.48 9.30 6.00
N PHE A 29 -4.86 8.86 4.90
CA PHE A 29 -4.29 9.75 3.88
C PHE A 29 -5.26 10.03 2.72
N TYR A 30 -6.59 10.00 2.96
CA TYR A 30 -7.63 10.34 1.96
C TYR A 30 -7.38 11.66 1.25
N TRP A 31 -6.66 12.59 1.89
CA TRP A 31 -6.31 13.90 1.35
C TRP A 31 -5.38 13.88 0.12
N TYR A 32 -4.87 12.70 -0.28
CA TYR A 32 -4.22 12.54 -1.59
C TYR A 32 -5.23 12.79 -2.73
N SER A 33 -6.50 12.58 -2.48
CA SER A 33 -7.61 12.87 -3.37
C SER A 33 -8.28 14.18 -2.97
N PRO A 34 -8.29 15.20 -3.84
CA PRO A 34 -9.02 16.43 -3.58
C PRO A 34 -10.54 16.18 -3.47
N VAL A 35 -11.07 15.16 -4.17
CA VAL A 35 -12.48 14.73 -4.09
C VAL A 35 -12.78 14.17 -2.71
N LEU A 36 -11.99 13.19 -2.24
CA LEU A 36 -12.18 12.62 -0.91
C LEU A 36 -11.94 13.65 0.20
N LYS A 37 -10.99 14.56 -0.01
CA LYS A 37 -10.76 15.65 0.94
C LYS A 37 -12.01 16.51 1.13
N GLN A 38 -12.68 16.87 0.06
CA GLN A 38 -13.94 17.62 0.13
C GLN A 38 -15.04 16.84 0.83
N GLN A 39 -15.12 15.53 0.59
CA GLN A 39 -16.16 14.66 1.14
C GLN A 39 -15.91 14.25 2.60
N LEU A 40 -14.66 14.11 3.04
CA LEU A 40 -14.30 13.45 4.30
C LEU A 40 -13.64 14.36 5.36
N ASP A 41 -13.26 15.60 5.03
CA ASP A 41 -12.59 16.50 6.00
C ASP A 41 -13.40 16.74 7.28
N HIS A 42 -14.74 16.65 7.20
CA HIS A 42 -15.65 16.85 8.34
C HIS A 42 -15.94 15.55 9.12
N VAL A 43 -15.53 14.39 8.59
CA VAL A 43 -15.83 13.08 9.20
C VAL A 43 -14.93 12.85 10.42
N THR A 44 -15.53 12.46 11.55
CA THR A 44 -14.82 12.11 12.78
C THR A 44 -15.61 11.07 13.57
N GLY A 45 -14.90 10.21 14.33
CA GLY A 45 -15.52 9.37 15.34
C GLY A 45 -15.90 10.16 16.59
N ASP A 46 -16.51 9.47 17.54
CA ASP A 46 -16.90 10.02 18.83
C ASP A 46 -15.96 9.62 19.95
N LEU A 47 -15.27 8.49 19.80
CA LEU A 47 -14.46 7.86 20.82
C LEU A 47 -13.36 7.01 20.20
N ILE A 48 -12.19 6.96 20.84
CA ILE A 48 -11.14 5.98 20.52
C ILE A 48 -11.11 4.92 21.60
N VAL A 49 -11.08 3.65 21.17
CA VAL A 49 -10.82 2.53 22.08
C VAL A 49 -9.61 1.76 21.57
N THR A 50 -8.65 1.51 22.47
CA THR A 50 -7.39 0.84 22.12
C THR A 50 -7.28 -0.47 22.93
N PRO A 51 -7.74 -1.62 22.37
CA PRO A 51 -7.55 -2.92 23.01
C PRO A 51 -6.09 -3.34 22.94
N ARG A 52 -5.64 -4.06 23.97
CA ARG A 52 -4.27 -4.61 24.09
C ARG A 52 -4.17 -6.08 23.67
N ASN A 53 -5.31 -6.77 23.65
CA ASN A 53 -5.42 -8.19 23.34
C ASN A 53 -6.81 -8.56 22.82
N GLU A 54 -6.97 -9.82 22.41
CA GLU A 54 -8.25 -10.31 21.84
C GLU A 54 -9.40 -10.30 22.85
N THR A 55 -9.14 -10.55 24.12
CA THR A 55 -10.19 -10.51 25.17
C THR A 55 -10.77 -9.11 25.30
N GLU A 56 -9.92 -8.09 25.31
CA GLU A 56 -10.35 -6.70 25.33
C GLU A 56 -11.07 -6.31 24.03
N LEU A 57 -10.57 -6.79 22.88
CA LEU A 57 -11.21 -6.57 21.58
C LEU A 57 -12.64 -7.14 21.55
N ILE A 58 -12.82 -8.39 21.99
CA ILE A 58 -14.15 -9.05 22.10
C ILE A 58 -15.10 -8.21 22.97
N ARG A 59 -14.62 -7.76 24.14
CA ARG A 59 -15.41 -6.92 25.03
C ARG A 59 -15.83 -5.60 24.38
N VAL A 60 -14.94 -4.95 23.62
CA VAL A 60 -15.25 -3.70 22.90
C VAL A 60 -16.33 -3.94 21.87
N LEU A 61 -16.19 -5.00 21.05
CA LEU A 61 -17.14 -5.30 19.97
C LEU A 61 -18.52 -5.68 20.52
N ALA A 62 -18.58 -6.50 21.57
CA ALA A 62 -19.84 -6.84 22.26
C ALA A 62 -20.54 -5.59 22.82
N ALA A 63 -19.80 -4.70 23.50
CA ALA A 63 -20.37 -3.47 24.04
C ALA A 63 -20.87 -2.53 22.92
N CYS A 64 -20.08 -2.34 21.86
CA CYS A 64 -20.50 -1.52 20.73
C CYS A 64 -21.73 -2.10 20.03
N HIS A 65 -21.80 -3.41 19.84
CA HIS A 65 -22.97 -4.09 19.26
C HIS A 65 -24.21 -3.88 20.14
N CYS A 66 -24.10 -4.09 21.46
CA CYS A 66 -25.20 -3.91 22.43
C CYS A 66 -25.79 -2.50 22.39
N HIS A 67 -24.92 -1.48 22.25
CA HIS A 67 -25.33 -0.08 22.19
C HIS A 67 -25.67 0.41 20.77
N GLY A 68 -25.57 -0.42 19.74
CA GLY A 68 -25.78 -0.03 18.35
C GLY A 68 -24.78 1.03 17.86
N VAL A 69 -23.53 0.99 18.37
CA VAL A 69 -22.48 1.97 18.06
C VAL A 69 -21.61 1.46 16.91
N PRO A 70 -21.48 2.23 15.81
CA PRO A 70 -20.57 1.89 14.71
C PRO A 70 -19.11 1.77 15.18
N VAL A 71 -18.38 0.82 14.58
CA VAL A 71 -16.96 0.60 14.86
C VAL A 71 -16.16 0.71 13.56
N THR A 72 -15.14 1.56 13.58
CA THR A 72 -14.18 1.68 12.47
C THR A 72 -12.81 1.19 12.94
N PRO A 73 -12.32 0.04 12.43
CA PRO A 73 -11.00 -0.46 12.79
C PRO A 73 -9.91 0.41 12.18
N ARG A 74 -8.85 0.61 12.96
CA ARG A 74 -7.68 1.38 12.54
C ARG A 74 -6.40 0.70 12.99
N GLY A 75 -5.50 0.44 12.04
CA GLY A 75 -4.09 0.18 12.32
C GLY A 75 -3.31 1.50 12.44
N SER A 76 -2.29 1.69 11.60
CA SER A 76 -1.53 2.96 11.56
C SER A 76 -2.24 4.09 10.81
N GLY A 77 -3.28 3.79 10.01
CA GLY A 77 -4.03 4.79 9.23
C GLY A 77 -3.21 5.38 8.08
N THR A 78 -2.41 4.56 7.42
CA THR A 78 -1.58 4.95 6.28
C THR A 78 -2.25 4.69 4.93
N GLY A 79 -3.47 4.20 4.92
CA GLY A 79 -4.29 4.08 3.72
C GLY A 79 -4.64 5.45 3.13
N ASN A 80 -5.00 5.50 1.85
CA ASN A 80 -5.26 6.74 1.14
C ASN A 80 -6.56 6.75 0.32
N TYR A 81 -7.46 5.81 0.62
CA TYR A 81 -8.78 5.70 -0.01
C TYR A 81 -9.93 6.11 0.93
N GLY A 82 -9.64 6.64 2.12
CA GLY A 82 -10.66 6.88 3.14
C GLY A 82 -11.16 5.61 3.83
N GLN A 83 -10.44 4.48 3.69
CA GLN A 83 -10.86 3.18 4.19
C GLN A 83 -10.85 3.05 5.72
N ALA A 84 -10.16 3.94 6.43
CA ALA A 84 -10.14 3.99 7.91
C ALA A 84 -10.91 5.18 8.48
N MET A 85 -11.80 5.79 7.67
CA MET A 85 -12.62 6.92 8.09
C MET A 85 -13.92 6.45 8.77
N PRO A 86 -14.27 6.99 9.96
CA PRO A 86 -15.50 6.64 10.67
C PRO A 86 -16.72 7.35 10.06
N LEU A 87 -17.17 6.88 8.91
CA LEU A 87 -18.22 7.52 8.09
C LEU A 87 -19.54 7.76 8.84
N SER A 88 -19.82 6.96 9.86
CA SER A 88 -21.03 7.05 10.69
C SER A 88 -20.74 7.49 12.14
N GLY A 89 -19.58 8.11 12.39
CA GLY A 89 -19.14 8.39 13.76
C GLY A 89 -18.78 7.12 14.53
N GLY A 90 -19.11 7.06 15.82
CA GLY A 90 -18.91 5.90 16.66
C GLY A 90 -17.48 5.72 17.16
N VAL A 91 -17.09 4.47 17.36
CA VAL A 91 -15.80 4.11 17.93
C VAL A 91 -14.75 3.94 16.84
N VAL A 92 -13.65 4.68 16.95
CA VAL A 92 -12.40 4.37 16.25
C VAL A 92 -11.65 3.32 17.06
N LEU A 93 -11.63 2.10 16.56
CA LEU A 93 -10.98 0.96 17.19
C LEU A 93 -9.49 0.93 16.81
N ASN A 94 -8.64 1.44 17.67
CA ASN A 94 -7.21 1.58 17.42
C ASN A 94 -6.46 0.30 17.82
N LEU A 95 -6.00 -0.48 16.86
CA LEU A 95 -5.35 -1.77 17.06
C LEU A 95 -3.83 -1.66 17.31
N ALA A 96 -3.28 -0.46 17.47
CA ALA A 96 -1.83 -0.24 17.54
C ALA A 96 -1.15 -0.95 18.73
N GLU A 97 -1.85 -1.23 19.82
CA GLU A 97 -1.29 -1.92 21.00
C GLU A 97 -1.38 -3.46 20.91
N MET A 98 -2.09 -3.99 19.91
CA MET A 98 -2.07 -5.42 19.58
C MET A 98 -0.89 -5.70 18.62
N ASN A 99 0.34 -5.44 19.04
CA ASN A 99 1.54 -5.40 18.19
C ASN A 99 2.61 -6.46 18.53
N GLU A 100 2.29 -7.42 19.37
CA GLU A 100 3.20 -8.48 19.75
C GLU A 100 3.61 -9.35 18.55
N ILE A 101 4.90 -9.66 18.41
CA ILE A 101 5.41 -10.71 17.53
C ILE A 101 5.42 -12.00 18.35
N LYS A 102 4.40 -12.84 18.15
CA LYS A 102 4.11 -14.01 19.00
C LYS A 102 5.04 -15.18 18.74
N SER A 103 5.39 -15.42 17.46
CA SER A 103 6.33 -16.49 17.12
C SER A 103 6.99 -16.26 15.76
N ILE A 104 8.22 -16.73 15.64
CA ILE A 104 8.98 -16.77 14.39
C ILE A 104 9.44 -18.21 14.19
N ALA A 105 9.13 -18.80 13.04
CA ALA A 105 9.53 -20.14 12.66
C ALA A 105 10.06 -20.15 11.21
N PRO A 106 10.74 -21.20 10.75
CA PRO A 106 11.15 -21.28 9.35
C PRO A 106 9.97 -21.08 8.40
N GLY A 107 10.07 -20.08 7.53
CA GLY A 107 9.08 -19.76 6.52
C GLY A 107 7.84 -18.99 7.00
N ARG A 108 7.72 -18.64 8.29
CA ARG A 108 6.52 -17.94 8.81
C ARG A 108 6.77 -17.13 10.06
N VAL A 109 5.91 -16.11 10.25
CA VAL A 109 5.81 -15.29 11.46
C VAL A 109 4.35 -15.12 11.87
N VAL A 110 4.07 -15.14 13.17
CA VAL A 110 2.77 -14.83 13.76
C VAL A 110 2.87 -13.56 14.57
N SER A 111 1.98 -12.63 14.33
CA SER A 111 1.94 -11.35 15.05
C SER A 111 0.53 -10.82 15.27
N GLY A 112 0.40 -9.87 16.18
CA GLY A 112 -0.79 -9.05 16.31
C GLY A 112 -0.94 -8.08 15.11
N PRO A 113 -2.17 -7.62 14.82
CA PRO A 113 -2.48 -6.79 13.65
C PRO A 113 -1.84 -5.40 13.70
N GLY A 114 -1.50 -4.90 14.90
CA GLY A 114 -0.85 -3.61 15.13
C GLY A 114 0.66 -3.62 14.90
N ALA A 115 1.30 -4.78 14.72
CA ALA A 115 2.74 -4.87 14.50
C ALA A 115 3.15 -4.15 13.22
N ILE A 116 4.20 -3.33 13.30
CA ILE A 116 4.74 -2.58 12.16
C ILE A 116 5.59 -3.51 11.29
N LEU A 117 5.44 -3.42 9.96
CA LEU A 117 6.13 -4.32 9.04
C LEU A 117 7.66 -4.27 9.20
N ALA A 118 8.23 -3.08 9.37
CA ALA A 118 9.68 -2.91 9.62
C ALA A 118 10.15 -3.57 10.91
N ASP A 119 9.33 -3.56 11.96
CA ASP A 119 9.65 -4.22 13.23
C ASP A 119 9.58 -5.75 13.09
N ILE A 120 8.60 -6.25 12.34
CA ILE A 120 8.50 -7.67 11.99
C ILE A 120 9.76 -8.11 11.23
N ASP A 121 10.14 -7.40 10.17
CA ASP A 121 11.34 -7.73 9.37
C ASP A 121 12.63 -7.64 10.18
N LYS A 122 12.73 -6.65 11.08
CA LYS A 122 13.88 -6.54 11.98
C LYS A 122 13.99 -7.79 12.89
N ALA A 123 12.88 -8.25 13.44
CA ALA A 123 12.84 -9.43 14.30
C ALA A 123 13.13 -10.72 13.53
N THR A 124 12.52 -10.92 12.36
CA THR A 124 12.67 -12.13 11.54
C THR A 124 14.08 -12.24 10.93
N ARG A 125 14.66 -11.12 10.50
CA ARG A 125 16.06 -11.06 10.04
C ARG A 125 17.04 -11.44 11.15
N ALA A 126 16.84 -10.91 12.36
CA ALA A 126 17.69 -11.23 13.51
C ALA A 126 17.53 -12.69 13.97
N HIS A 127 16.31 -13.23 13.93
CA HIS A 127 16.00 -14.58 14.41
C HIS A 127 16.44 -15.68 13.43
N SER A 128 16.18 -15.52 12.15
CA SER A 128 16.28 -16.60 11.14
C SER A 128 16.83 -16.20 9.78
N GLY A 129 17.30 -14.95 9.60
CA GLY A 129 17.77 -14.46 8.31
C GLY A 129 16.66 -14.40 7.25
N GLN A 130 15.41 -14.21 7.67
CA GLN A 130 14.24 -14.16 6.79
C GLN A 130 13.56 -12.78 6.85
N GLU A 131 12.76 -12.47 5.82
CA GLU A 131 11.98 -11.23 5.72
C GLU A 131 10.58 -11.49 5.17
N LEU A 132 9.67 -10.52 5.34
CA LEU A 132 8.36 -10.52 4.71
C LEU A 132 8.49 -10.46 3.17
N ARG A 133 7.60 -11.19 2.48
CA ARG A 133 7.54 -11.21 1.00
C ARG A 133 7.10 -9.87 0.42
N LEU A 134 6.14 -9.21 1.07
CA LEU A 134 5.45 -8.03 0.58
C LEU A 134 5.41 -6.93 1.64
N SER A 135 5.51 -5.69 1.20
CA SER A 135 5.28 -4.52 2.05
C SER A 135 4.72 -3.34 1.24
N PRO A 136 3.89 -2.47 1.84
CA PRO A 136 3.57 -1.20 1.21
C PRO A 136 4.79 -0.28 1.23
N SER A 137 4.80 0.79 0.43
CA SER A 137 5.85 1.81 0.49
C SER A 137 5.91 2.54 1.85
N THR A 138 4.83 2.50 2.63
CA THR A 138 4.77 2.96 4.04
C THR A 138 5.37 1.95 5.04
N TYR A 139 6.30 1.14 4.61
CA TYR A 139 6.95 0.03 5.34
C TYR A 139 7.31 0.34 6.80
N ASN A 140 7.87 1.53 7.06
CA ASN A 140 8.30 1.94 8.41
C ASN A 140 7.14 2.34 9.34
N THR A 141 5.93 2.48 8.84
CA THR A 141 4.80 3.02 9.60
C THR A 141 3.53 2.19 9.49
N ALA A 142 3.37 1.39 8.44
CA ALA A 142 2.18 0.58 8.24
C ALA A 142 2.15 -0.62 9.19
N SER A 143 0.98 -0.87 9.78
CA SER A 143 0.71 -2.09 10.54
C SER A 143 0.30 -3.23 9.62
N ILE A 144 0.68 -4.47 10.00
CA ILE A 144 0.43 -5.66 9.18
C ILE A 144 -1.06 -5.92 8.97
N GLY A 145 -1.89 -5.78 10.01
CA GLY A 145 -3.34 -5.96 9.88
C GLY A 145 -3.98 -4.91 8.97
N GLY A 146 -3.52 -3.64 9.05
CA GLY A 146 -3.95 -2.56 8.17
C GLY A 146 -3.53 -2.80 6.70
N PHE A 147 -2.34 -3.33 6.48
CA PHE A 147 -1.86 -3.70 5.14
C PHE A 147 -2.72 -4.80 4.51
N ILE A 148 -3.07 -5.84 5.27
CA ILE A 148 -3.93 -6.95 4.79
C ILE A 148 -5.36 -6.48 4.55
N ALA A 149 -5.92 -5.69 5.48
CA ALA A 149 -7.31 -5.24 5.39
C ALA A 149 -7.54 -4.21 4.28
N GLY A 150 -6.53 -3.38 3.96
CA GLY A 150 -6.68 -2.24 3.06
C GLY A 150 -5.83 -2.28 1.79
N GLY A 151 -4.89 -3.21 1.68
CA GLY A 151 -3.92 -3.26 0.59
C GLY A 151 -4.14 -4.40 -0.40
N SER A 152 -3.60 -4.23 -1.61
CA SER A 152 -3.65 -5.26 -2.67
C SER A 152 -2.27 -5.78 -3.05
N GLY A 153 -1.22 -4.96 -2.92
CA GLY A 153 0.16 -5.28 -3.26
C GLY A 153 1.15 -4.22 -2.77
N GLY A 154 2.36 -4.28 -3.25
CA GLY A 154 3.42 -3.35 -2.86
C GLY A 154 4.80 -3.81 -3.33
N VAL A 155 5.82 -3.36 -2.62
CA VAL A 155 7.22 -3.79 -2.79
C VAL A 155 7.31 -5.30 -2.57
N GLY A 156 7.89 -6.02 -3.51
CA GLY A 156 7.92 -7.49 -3.54
C GLY A 156 6.89 -8.14 -4.48
N SER A 157 5.86 -7.40 -4.93
CA SER A 157 4.84 -7.93 -5.84
C SER A 157 5.41 -8.40 -7.19
N ILE A 158 6.59 -7.96 -7.58
CA ILE A 158 7.30 -8.47 -8.76
C ILE A 158 7.66 -9.96 -8.64
N ASN A 159 7.88 -10.45 -7.43
CA ASN A 159 8.21 -11.85 -7.18
C ASN A 159 7.02 -12.68 -6.71
N PHE A 160 6.15 -12.07 -5.88
CA PHE A 160 5.17 -12.81 -5.09
C PHE A 160 3.71 -12.50 -5.45
N GLY A 161 3.48 -11.56 -6.38
CA GLY A 161 2.11 -11.17 -6.74
C GLY A 161 1.42 -10.27 -5.72
N GLY A 162 0.09 -10.33 -5.66
CA GLY A 162 -0.73 -9.55 -4.73
C GLY A 162 -0.91 -10.22 -3.37
N LEU A 163 -1.43 -9.46 -2.39
CA LEU A 163 -1.74 -10.01 -1.06
C LEU A 163 -2.83 -11.10 -1.10
N ARG A 164 -3.73 -11.04 -2.08
CA ARG A 164 -4.81 -12.02 -2.24
C ARG A 164 -4.37 -13.27 -3.01
N ASP A 165 -3.15 -13.29 -3.57
CA ASP A 165 -2.62 -14.49 -4.21
C ASP A 165 -2.29 -15.55 -3.15
N PHE A 166 -2.59 -16.81 -3.46
CA PHE A 166 -2.39 -17.90 -2.52
C PHE A 166 -0.96 -17.99 -2.00
N GLY A 167 -0.84 -18.12 -0.67
CA GLY A 167 0.44 -18.25 0.02
C GLY A 167 1.10 -16.91 0.38
N ASN A 168 0.46 -15.76 0.15
CA ASN A 168 0.97 -14.45 0.61
C ASN A 168 0.39 -14.03 1.96
N VAL A 169 -0.69 -14.65 2.40
CA VAL A 169 -1.18 -14.69 3.78
C VAL A 169 -1.42 -16.16 4.10
N LEU A 170 -1.01 -16.66 5.27
CA LEU A 170 -1.14 -18.07 5.62
C LEU A 170 -2.39 -18.32 6.47
N ARG A 171 -2.63 -17.46 7.46
CA ARG A 171 -3.77 -17.57 8.37
C ARG A 171 -4.12 -16.19 8.94
N LEU A 172 -5.41 -15.97 9.13
CA LEU A 172 -5.94 -14.84 9.88
C LEU A 172 -6.83 -15.32 11.00
N ARG A 173 -6.72 -14.70 12.17
CA ARG A 173 -7.69 -14.80 13.24
C ARG A 173 -8.51 -13.52 13.24
N VAL A 174 -9.84 -13.66 13.19
CA VAL A 174 -10.78 -12.56 12.98
C VAL A 174 -11.86 -12.63 14.02
N VAL A 175 -12.18 -11.51 14.66
CA VAL A 175 -13.28 -11.39 15.62
C VAL A 175 -14.49 -10.78 14.94
N THR A 176 -15.63 -11.46 15.03
CA THR A 176 -16.92 -11.01 14.48
C THR A 176 -17.50 -9.86 15.29
N MET A 177 -18.37 -9.04 14.67
CA MET A 177 -19.13 -8.01 15.38
C MET A 177 -20.59 -8.45 15.55
N GLU A 178 -20.86 -9.08 16.67
CA GLU A 178 -22.18 -9.60 17.04
C GLU A 178 -22.38 -9.50 18.57
N ALA A 179 -23.55 -9.87 19.10
CA ALA A 179 -23.85 -9.81 20.53
C ALA A 179 -22.84 -10.62 21.37
N GLU A 180 -22.44 -11.78 20.87
CA GLU A 180 -21.41 -12.65 21.43
C GLU A 180 -20.30 -12.82 20.38
N PRO A 181 -19.33 -11.90 20.29
CA PRO A 181 -18.31 -11.96 19.25
C PRO A 181 -17.51 -13.25 19.29
N LYS A 182 -17.31 -13.86 18.13
CA LYS A 182 -16.56 -15.10 17.94
C LYS A 182 -15.22 -14.83 17.29
N ALA A 183 -14.19 -15.53 17.75
CA ALA A 183 -12.90 -15.56 17.09
C ALA A 183 -12.87 -16.72 16.10
N LEU A 184 -12.70 -16.40 14.82
CA LEU A 184 -12.66 -17.35 13.70
C LEU A 184 -11.25 -17.46 13.17
N GLU A 185 -10.83 -18.66 12.79
CA GLU A 185 -9.59 -18.88 12.07
C GLU A 185 -9.90 -19.10 10.58
N LEU A 186 -9.26 -18.28 9.72
CA LEU A 186 -9.41 -18.30 8.27
C LEU A 186 -8.10 -18.72 7.62
N THR A 187 -8.17 -19.66 6.68
CA THR A 187 -7.04 -20.17 5.90
C THR A 187 -7.48 -20.44 4.47
N GLY A 188 -6.52 -20.58 3.54
CA GLY A 188 -6.81 -20.90 2.14
C GLY A 188 -7.74 -19.86 1.50
N GLU A 189 -8.80 -20.31 0.84
CA GLU A 189 -9.78 -19.44 0.17
C GLU A 189 -10.57 -18.55 1.14
N ASP A 190 -10.75 -19.00 2.38
CA ASP A 190 -11.47 -18.24 3.40
C ASP A 190 -10.78 -16.92 3.76
N LEU A 191 -9.48 -16.76 3.50
CA LEU A 191 -8.76 -15.51 3.67
C LEU A 191 -9.35 -14.38 2.83
N HIS A 192 -9.95 -14.68 1.68
CA HIS A 192 -10.57 -13.71 0.80
C HIS A 192 -11.81 -13.04 1.41
N LYS A 193 -12.41 -13.66 2.43
CA LYS A 193 -13.55 -13.09 3.16
C LYS A 193 -13.23 -11.76 3.83
N VAL A 194 -11.95 -11.56 4.24
CA VAL A 194 -11.52 -10.38 5.02
C VAL A 194 -10.30 -9.64 4.44
N THR A 195 -9.54 -10.28 3.55
CA THR A 195 -8.39 -9.61 2.89
C THR A 195 -8.89 -8.57 1.91
N HIS A 196 -8.39 -7.33 2.02
CA HIS A 196 -8.82 -6.18 1.22
C HIS A 196 -10.33 -5.89 1.35
N ALA A 197 -10.87 -6.03 2.58
CA ALA A 197 -12.27 -5.75 2.90
C ALA A 197 -12.47 -4.50 3.77
N TYR A 198 -11.44 -3.67 3.93
CA TYR A 198 -11.42 -2.42 4.72
C TYR A 198 -11.92 -2.60 6.18
N GLY A 199 -11.82 -3.83 6.71
CA GLY A 199 -12.30 -4.15 8.07
C GLY A 199 -13.82 -4.25 8.21
N THR A 200 -14.57 -4.30 7.10
CA THR A 200 -16.04 -4.39 7.14
C THR A 200 -16.55 -5.79 7.49
N ASN A 201 -15.70 -6.81 7.36
CA ASN A 201 -16.05 -8.23 7.52
C ASN A 201 -15.43 -8.87 8.77
N GLY A 202 -15.36 -8.12 9.85
CA GLY A 202 -14.73 -8.53 11.11
C GLY A 202 -13.37 -7.89 11.34
N ILE A 203 -12.85 -8.04 12.56
CA ILE A 203 -11.64 -7.38 13.01
C ILE A 203 -10.50 -8.39 13.10
N ILE A 204 -9.44 -8.19 12.32
CA ILE A 204 -8.23 -9.03 12.38
C ILE A 204 -7.59 -8.87 13.76
N SER A 205 -7.45 -9.98 14.51
CA SER A 205 -6.82 -10.02 15.84
C SER A 205 -5.45 -10.70 15.84
N GLU A 206 -5.14 -11.52 14.82
CA GLU A 206 -3.84 -12.16 14.64
C GLU A 206 -3.59 -12.45 13.18
N VAL A 207 -2.33 -12.40 12.78
CA VAL A 207 -1.88 -12.59 11.41
C VAL A 207 -0.74 -13.60 11.37
N GLU A 208 -0.80 -14.58 10.48
CA GLU A 208 0.33 -15.44 10.14
C GLU A 208 0.76 -15.18 8.69
N MET A 209 2.00 -14.69 8.54
CA MET A 209 2.58 -14.31 7.25
C MET A 209 3.69 -15.25 6.83
N PRO A 210 3.82 -15.54 5.51
CA PRO A 210 4.97 -16.25 4.98
C PRO A 210 6.22 -15.38 5.02
N LEU A 211 7.36 -16.03 5.26
CA LEU A 211 8.68 -15.41 5.15
C LEU A 211 9.43 -15.96 3.94
N THR A 212 10.40 -15.20 3.49
CA THR A 212 11.40 -15.61 2.48
C THR A 212 12.80 -15.32 3.00
N ALA A 213 13.84 -15.80 2.32
CA ALA A 213 15.22 -15.45 2.67
C ALA A 213 15.40 -13.91 2.62
N ALA A 214 16.06 -13.38 3.63
CA ALA A 214 16.41 -11.97 3.66
C ALA A 214 17.63 -11.72 2.78
N TYR A 215 17.54 -10.73 1.89
CA TYR A 215 18.64 -10.30 1.05
C TYR A 215 19.14 -8.90 1.44
N GLU A 216 20.39 -8.63 1.08
CA GLU A 216 20.89 -7.25 1.04
C GLU A 216 20.39 -6.62 -0.27
N TRP A 217 19.40 -5.74 -0.15
CA TRP A 217 18.83 -5.02 -1.29
C TRP A 217 19.66 -3.77 -1.58
N ILE A 218 20.04 -3.60 -2.85
CA ILE A 218 20.80 -2.45 -3.34
C ILE A 218 19.84 -1.55 -4.12
N ASP A 219 19.73 -0.31 -3.68
CA ASP A 219 18.97 0.71 -4.37
C ASP A 219 19.77 1.24 -5.57
N VAL A 220 19.19 1.18 -6.76
CA VAL A 220 19.78 1.67 -8.01
C VAL A 220 18.76 2.54 -8.74
N ILE A 221 19.22 3.64 -9.32
CA ILE A 221 18.42 4.47 -10.23
C ILE A 221 19.11 4.46 -11.61
N VAL A 222 18.33 4.11 -12.63
CA VAL A 222 18.77 4.03 -14.02
C VAL A 222 18.03 5.08 -14.84
N GLY A 223 18.74 5.88 -15.62
CA GLY A 223 18.19 6.93 -16.46
C GLY A 223 18.07 6.52 -17.93
N PHE A 224 17.03 7.06 -18.61
CA PHE A 224 16.74 6.91 -20.03
C PHE A 224 16.17 8.21 -20.59
N ASP A 225 16.38 8.47 -21.89
CA ASP A 225 15.94 9.72 -22.51
C ASP A 225 14.40 9.75 -22.77
N ALA A 226 13.76 8.58 -22.90
CA ALA A 226 12.32 8.50 -23.17
C ALA A 226 11.60 7.56 -22.20
N LEU A 227 10.30 7.84 -21.93
CA LEU A 227 9.45 6.98 -21.12
C LEU A 227 9.37 5.55 -21.67
N MET A 228 9.17 5.38 -22.97
CA MET A 228 8.99 4.05 -23.53
C MET A 228 10.27 3.21 -23.49
N ASP A 229 11.46 3.82 -23.47
CA ASP A 229 12.72 3.10 -23.29
C ASP A 229 12.83 2.58 -21.85
N VAL A 230 12.51 3.42 -20.85
CA VAL A 230 12.51 2.97 -19.45
C VAL A 230 11.40 1.95 -19.18
N ALA A 231 10.22 2.06 -19.80
CA ALA A 231 9.14 1.09 -19.67
C ALA A 231 9.53 -0.28 -20.29
N ARG A 232 10.10 -0.29 -21.49
CA ARG A 232 10.63 -1.52 -22.13
C ARG A 232 11.76 -2.14 -21.31
N TYR A 233 12.66 -1.31 -20.78
CA TYR A 233 13.72 -1.77 -19.87
C TYR A 233 13.13 -2.43 -18.62
N GLY A 234 12.18 -1.77 -17.93
CA GLY A 234 11.54 -2.32 -16.74
C GLY A 234 10.83 -3.65 -17.01
N ASN A 235 10.11 -3.74 -18.11
CA ASN A 235 9.45 -4.99 -18.53
C ASN A 235 10.48 -6.10 -18.83
N ALA A 236 11.55 -5.80 -19.55
CA ALA A 236 12.58 -6.76 -19.87
C ALA A 236 13.36 -7.21 -18.64
N LEU A 237 13.62 -6.28 -17.68
CA LEU A 237 14.24 -6.61 -16.39
C LEU A 237 13.34 -7.51 -15.55
N ALA A 238 12.04 -7.22 -15.50
CA ALA A 238 11.05 -8.02 -14.78
C ALA A 238 10.95 -9.48 -15.26
N CYS A 239 11.35 -9.73 -16.52
CA CYS A 239 11.40 -11.07 -17.11
C CYS A 239 12.75 -11.78 -16.92
N GLN A 240 13.70 -11.21 -16.16
CA GLN A 240 15.02 -11.82 -15.94
C GLN A 240 15.02 -12.69 -14.66
N ASP A 241 14.84 -13.99 -14.79
CA ASP A 241 14.86 -14.93 -13.65
C ASP A 241 16.22 -14.97 -12.93
N GLY A 242 17.31 -14.65 -13.62
CA GLY A 242 18.68 -14.63 -13.06
C GLY A 242 19.05 -13.31 -12.33
N ILE A 243 18.17 -12.31 -12.32
CA ILE A 243 18.38 -11.03 -11.66
C ILE A 243 17.27 -10.80 -10.64
N LEU A 244 17.54 -11.15 -9.39
CA LEU A 244 16.54 -10.99 -8.33
C LEU A 244 16.34 -9.51 -7.98
N THR A 245 15.13 -9.00 -8.26
CA THR A 245 14.69 -7.64 -7.92
C THR A 245 13.51 -7.68 -6.96
N LYS A 246 13.38 -6.69 -6.08
CA LYS A 246 12.24 -6.52 -5.18
C LYS A 246 11.30 -5.39 -5.62
N LEU A 247 11.81 -4.48 -6.46
CA LEU A 247 11.11 -3.30 -6.97
C LEU A 247 11.64 -2.95 -8.36
N ILE A 248 10.74 -2.64 -9.30
CA ILE A 248 11.04 -2.12 -10.63
C ILE A 248 10.01 -1.04 -10.96
N THR A 249 10.42 0.22 -10.89
CA THR A 249 9.52 1.39 -10.95
C THR A 249 9.99 2.40 -12.00
N PRO A 250 9.55 2.31 -13.25
CA PRO A 250 9.73 3.36 -14.25
C PRO A 250 8.90 4.61 -13.94
N ILE A 251 9.53 5.79 -14.06
CA ILE A 251 8.91 7.09 -13.79
C ILE A 251 9.26 8.06 -14.92
N ALA A 252 8.24 8.62 -15.55
CA ALA A 252 8.39 9.57 -16.63
C ALA A 252 8.99 10.91 -16.19
N ALA A 253 9.82 11.53 -17.04
CA ALA A 253 10.09 12.95 -16.94
C ALA A 253 8.79 13.75 -17.12
N PRO A 254 8.58 14.86 -16.42
CA PRO A 254 9.50 15.55 -15.51
C PRO A 254 9.32 15.19 -14.01
N VAL A 255 8.62 14.11 -13.67
CA VAL A 255 8.27 13.76 -12.28
C VAL A 255 9.51 13.71 -11.35
N PRO A 256 10.60 12.99 -11.70
CA PRO A 256 11.76 12.93 -10.83
C PRO A 256 12.39 14.31 -10.60
N GLN A 257 12.53 15.10 -11.67
CA GLN A 257 13.15 16.45 -11.61
C GLN A 257 12.31 17.43 -10.79
N LEU A 258 10.98 17.33 -10.86
CA LEU A 258 10.09 18.24 -10.13
C LEU A 258 9.99 17.87 -8.64
N TYR A 259 9.91 16.57 -8.33
CA TYR A 259 9.43 16.13 -7.03
C TYR A 259 10.44 15.36 -6.17
N PHE A 260 11.51 14.77 -6.73
CA PHE A 260 12.51 14.04 -5.96
C PHE A 260 13.63 14.93 -5.45
N LYS A 261 13.29 15.91 -4.61
CA LYS A 261 14.16 17.00 -4.17
C LYS A 261 15.51 16.56 -3.60
N ARG A 262 15.59 15.41 -2.92
CA ARG A 262 16.83 14.90 -2.34
C ARG A 262 17.75 14.21 -3.36
N HIS A 263 17.20 13.83 -4.54
CA HIS A 263 17.94 13.15 -5.59
C HIS A 263 18.39 14.08 -6.73
N GLN A 264 18.11 15.39 -6.65
CA GLN A 264 18.36 16.37 -7.73
C GLN A 264 19.79 16.31 -8.28
N LYS A 265 20.78 16.06 -7.42
CA LYS A 265 22.19 15.99 -7.83
C LYS A 265 22.51 14.83 -8.79
N PHE A 266 21.64 13.83 -8.89
CA PHE A 266 21.80 12.67 -9.78
C PHE A 266 20.93 12.76 -11.03
N LEU A 267 19.91 13.63 -11.04
CA LEU A 267 18.88 13.68 -12.07
C LEU A 267 19.25 14.65 -13.19
N LYS A 268 19.15 14.21 -14.43
CA LYS A 268 19.30 15.06 -15.62
C LYS A 268 17.94 15.57 -16.09
N GLN A 269 17.90 16.78 -16.64
CA GLN A 269 16.70 17.35 -17.21
C GLN A 269 16.17 16.47 -18.35
N GLY A 270 14.86 16.27 -18.39
CA GLY A 270 14.18 15.51 -19.42
C GLY A 270 14.37 13.99 -19.33
N GLN A 271 15.18 13.49 -18.42
CA GLN A 271 15.46 12.07 -18.28
C GLN A 271 14.37 11.35 -17.47
N SER A 272 13.77 10.33 -18.04
CA SER A 272 12.93 9.36 -17.31
C SER A 272 13.82 8.37 -16.55
N ILE A 273 13.35 7.83 -15.43
CA ILE A 273 14.17 6.94 -14.59
C ILE A 273 13.47 5.63 -14.29
N CYS A 274 14.25 4.59 -13.99
CA CYS A 274 13.80 3.39 -13.33
C CYS A 274 14.41 3.29 -11.93
N VAL A 275 13.59 3.25 -10.91
CA VAL A 275 14.00 2.96 -9.53
C VAL A 275 13.95 1.46 -9.31
N VAL A 276 15.03 0.86 -8.85
CA VAL A 276 15.18 -0.59 -8.71
C VAL A 276 15.75 -0.94 -7.34
N MET A 277 15.22 -1.99 -6.73
CA MET A 277 15.87 -2.70 -5.63
C MET A 277 16.34 -4.06 -6.16
N VAL A 278 17.64 -4.26 -6.23
CA VAL A 278 18.27 -5.50 -6.72
C VAL A 278 19.04 -6.19 -5.60
N ALA A 279 18.96 -7.54 -5.53
CA ALA A 279 19.74 -8.28 -4.55
C ALA A 279 21.24 -8.17 -4.82
N ARG A 280 22.05 -8.00 -3.76
CA ARG A 280 23.52 -7.82 -3.86
C ARG A 280 24.21 -8.86 -4.76
N HIS A 281 23.82 -10.14 -4.64
CA HIS A 281 24.45 -11.20 -5.44
C HIS A 281 24.13 -11.11 -6.94
N GLY A 282 23.05 -10.42 -7.34
CA GLY A 282 22.66 -10.22 -8.74
C GLY A 282 23.14 -8.88 -9.32
N LEU A 283 23.83 -8.04 -8.54
CA LEU A 283 24.16 -6.67 -8.93
C LEU A 283 25.02 -6.59 -10.21
N ASP A 284 26.04 -7.43 -10.36
CA ASP A 284 26.90 -7.41 -11.55
C ASP A 284 26.15 -7.80 -12.82
N ALA A 285 25.29 -8.82 -12.73
CA ALA A 285 24.41 -9.26 -13.83
C ALA A 285 23.42 -8.14 -14.19
N PHE A 286 22.84 -7.47 -13.19
CA PHE A 286 21.98 -6.31 -13.37
C PHE A 286 22.70 -5.17 -14.07
N LEU A 287 23.89 -4.78 -13.64
CA LEU A 287 24.68 -3.71 -14.26
C LEU A 287 25.08 -4.04 -15.71
N ALA A 288 25.40 -5.31 -15.99
CA ALA A 288 25.68 -5.75 -17.34
C ALA A 288 24.43 -5.74 -18.24
N PHE A 289 23.27 -6.15 -17.70
CA PHE A 289 21.97 -6.06 -18.37
C PHE A 289 21.63 -4.61 -18.70
N THR A 290 21.71 -3.71 -17.71
CA THR A 290 21.41 -2.28 -17.84
C THR A 290 22.22 -1.62 -18.95
N ARG A 291 23.55 -1.88 -18.99
CA ARG A 291 24.42 -1.35 -20.06
C ARG A 291 24.01 -1.85 -21.46
N ARG A 292 23.69 -3.14 -21.60
CA ARG A 292 23.24 -3.71 -22.89
C ARG A 292 21.90 -3.11 -23.35
N ALA A 293 21.05 -2.74 -22.40
CA ALA A 293 19.76 -2.11 -22.67
C ALA A 293 19.85 -0.59 -22.89
N GLY A 294 21.06 -0.01 -22.88
CA GLY A 294 21.26 1.43 -23.08
C GLY A 294 20.92 2.31 -21.88
N GLY A 295 20.72 1.73 -20.70
CA GLY A 295 20.44 2.47 -19.48
C GLY A 295 21.70 3.09 -18.85
N GLU A 296 21.59 4.31 -18.35
CA GLU A 296 22.61 5.00 -17.58
C GLU A 296 22.38 4.80 -16.08
N VAL A 297 23.31 4.20 -15.37
CA VAL A 297 23.24 4.09 -13.90
C VAL A 297 23.60 5.46 -13.31
N ILE A 298 22.62 6.20 -12.83
CA ILE A 298 22.78 7.55 -12.27
C ILE A 298 22.96 7.56 -10.75
N TYR A 299 22.53 6.49 -10.07
CA TYR A 299 22.76 6.24 -8.64
C TYR A 299 22.89 4.73 -8.39
N ASN A 300 23.84 4.34 -7.55
CA ASN A 300 24.03 2.97 -7.10
C ASN A 300 24.47 2.97 -5.63
N ALA A 301 23.60 2.51 -4.74
CA ALA A 301 23.85 2.49 -3.30
C ALA A 301 25.06 1.61 -2.90
N ALA A 302 25.48 0.65 -3.73
CA ALA A 302 26.64 -0.17 -3.44
C ALA A 302 27.98 0.57 -3.56
N THR A 303 28.05 1.58 -4.45
CA THR A 303 29.27 2.34 -4.75
C THR A 303 29.20 3.78 -4.31
N ALA A 304 28.01 4.30 -3.97
CA ALA A 304 27.82 5.67 -3.51
C ALA A 304 28.54 5.93 -2.19
N THR A 305 29.19 7.09 -2.11
CA THR A 305 29.89 7.55 -0.91
C THR A 305 28.93 7.84 0.24
N PRO A 306 29.39 7.91 1.50
CA PRO A 306 28.54 8.31 2.63
C PRO A 306 27.86 9.66 2.43
N ASP A 307 28.55 10.64 1.83
CA ASP A 307 28.00 11.97 1.54
C ASP A 307 26.91 11.93 0.45
N GLU A 308 27.08 11.08 -0.56
CA GLU A 308 26.06 10.87 -1.58
C GLU A 308 24.79 10.21 -1.02
N LYS A 309 24.94 9.29 -0.07
CA LYS A 309 23.82 8.60 0.61
C LYS A 309 23.12 9.48 1.63
N LYS A 310 23.81 10.48 2.18
CA LYS A 310 23.30 11.28 3.29
C LYS A 310 21.95 11.93 2.97
N GLY A 311 20.95 11.57 3.76
CA GLY A 311 19.60 12.11 3.67
C GLY A 311 18.77 11.61 2.48
N LEU A 312 19.28 10.67 1.67
CA LEU A 312 18.46 10.01 0.66
C LEU A 312 17.46 9.05 1.34
N PRO A 313 16.20 9.02 0.92
CA PRO A 313 15.29 7.98 1.32
C PRO A 313 15.63 6.68 0.57
N PRO A 314 15.28 5.51 1.12
CA PRO A 314 15.39 4.25 0.40
C PRO A 314 14.49 4.22 -0.85
N ALA A 315 14.81 3.35 -1.80
CA ALA A 315 14.14 3.27 -3.10
C ALA A 315 12.61 3.10 -2.99
N TYR A 316 12.13 2.29 -2.06
CA TYR A 316 10.69 2.08 -1.86
C TYR A 316 9.93 3.37 -1.46
N GLU A 317 10.61 4.38 -0.92
CA GLU A 317 10.04 5.70 -0.68
C GLU A 317 10.03 6.62 -1.93
N LEU A 318 10.46 6.14 -3.08
CA LEU A 318 10.32 6.79 -4.39
C LEU A 318 9.29 6.09 -5.28
N ALA A 319 8.65 5.05 -4.79
CA ALA A 319 7.78 4.13 -5.51
C ALA A 319 6.37 4.10 -4.92
N TRP A 320 5.45 3.48 -5.61
CA TRP A 320 4.06 3.35 -5.19
C TRP A 320 3.45 4.71 -4.79
N ASN A 321 2.61 4.75 -3.77
CA ASN A 321 1.98 6.00 -3.33
C ASN A 321 2.95 7.05 -2.73
N HIS A 322 4.20 6.68 -2.45
CA HIS A 322 5.21 7.65 -2.03
C HIS A 322 5.65 8.60 -3.14
N THR A 323 5.61 8.21 -4.42
CA THR A 323 5.79 9.13 -5.55
C THR A 323 4.77 10.25 -5.49
N THR A 324 3.49 9.90 -5.30
CA THR A 324 2.39 10.87 -5.13
C THR A 324 2.62 11.76 -3.90
N LEU A 325 3.00 11.18 -2.76
CA LEU A 325 3.28 11.96 -1.55
C LEU A 325 4.39 13.00 -1.76
N ARG A 326 5.43 12.63 -2.51
CA ARG A 326 6.52 13.57 -2.83
C ARG A 326 6.05 14.70 -3.74
N ALA A 327 5.19 14.39 -4.70
CA ALA A 327 4.59 15.40 -5.57
C ALA A 327 3.69 16.35 -4.77
N LEU A 328 2.78 15.83 -3.94
CA LEU A 328 1.87 16.63 -3.11
C LEU A 328 2.58 17.57 -2.12
N ARG A 329 3.78 17.20 -1.67
CA ARG A 329 4.60 18.09 -0.81
C ARG A 329 5.16 19.30 -1.55
N VAL A 330 5.18 19.28 -2.87
CA VAL A 330 5.71 20.34 -3.74
C VAL A 330 4.58 21.09 -4.44
N ASP A 331 3.59 20.35 -4.91
CA ASP A 331 2.45 20.86 -5.67
C ASP A 331 1.14 20.23 -5.18
N PRO A 332 0.36 20.97 -4.39
CA PRO A 332 -0.92 20.47 -3.85
C PRO A 332 -2.02 20.25 -4.91
N SER A 333 -1.82 20.73 -6.15
CA SER A 333 -2.75 20.49 -7.27
C SER A 333 -2.58 19.10 -7.90
N ILE A 334 -1.57 18.35 -7.49
CA ILE A 334 -1.37 16.98 -7.96
C ILE A 334 -2.30 16.02 -7.21
N THR A 335 -2.84 15.08 -7.96
CA THR A 335 -3.44 13.85 -7.43
C THR A 335 -2.90 12.65 -8.22
N TYR A 336 -3.54 11.50 -8.14
CA TYR A 336 -3.07 10.30 -8.82
C TYR A 336 -4.24 9.40 -9.25
N LEU A 337 -3.96 8.45 -10.10
CA LEU A 337 -4.83 7.31 -10.36
C LEU A 337 -4.12 6.01 -9.98
N GLN A 338 -4.86 4.91 -9.96
CA GLN A 338 -4.30 3.57 -9.87
C GLN A 338 -4.90 2.73 -11.00
N SER A 339 -4.13 2.55 -12.05
CA SER A 339 -4.52 1.82 -13.25
C SER A 339 -3.83 0.46 -13.33
N LEU A 340 -4.44 -0.48 -14.02
CA LEU A 340 -3.79 -1.71 -14.47
C LEU A 340 -3.56 -1.62 -15.98
N TYR A 341 -2.36 -1.96 -16.41
CA TYR A 341 -2.01 -2.20 -17.81
C TYR A 341 -1.89 -3.70 -18.03
N PRO A 342 -2.97 -4.39 -18.51
CA PRO A 342 -3.02 -5.85 -18.52
C PRO A 342 -2.01 -6.48 -19.49
N PHE A 343 -1.47 -7.63 -19.06
CA PHE A 343 -0.76 -8.53 -19.97
C PHE A 343 -1.71 -9.06 -21.07
N PRO A 344 -1.24 -9.24 -22.32
CA PRO A 344 0.13 -9.04 -22.81
C PRO A 344 0.38 -7.64 -23.42
N ASN A 345 -0.57 -6.70 -23.29
CA ASN A 345 -0.57 -5.43 -23.99
C ASN A 345 -0.03 -4.25 -23.16
N GLN A 346 0.57 -4.51 -21.99
CA GLN A 346 0.94 -3.49 -21.00
C GLN A 346 1.77 -2.34 -21.59
N LEU A 347 2.77 -2.62 -22.44
CA LEU A 347 3.61 -1.57 -23.01
C LEU A 347 2.87 -0.71 -24.05
N ALA A 348 2.06 -1.32 -24.89
CA ALA A 348 1.26 -0.59 -25.89
C ALA A 348 0.19 0.30 -25.20
N LEU A 349 -0.39 -0.19 -24.12
CA LEU A 349 -1.34 0.57 -23.31
C LEU A 349 -0.68 1.75 -22.59
N VAL A 350 0.52 1.57 -22.03
CA VAL A 350 1.30 2.66 -21.45
C VAL A 350 1.58 3.74 -22.48
N GLU A 351 2.08 3.37 -23.67
CA GLU A 351 2.36 4.32 -24.77
C GLU A 351 1.11 5.09 -25.18
N LYS A 352 -0.02 4.39 -25.32
CA LYS A 352 -1.30 4.99 -25.68
C LYS A 352 -1.81 5.99 -24.65
N MET A 353 -1.77 5.62 -23.35
CA MET A 353 -2.25 6.49 -22.28
C MET A 353 -1.35 7.70 -22.06
N ASP A 354 -0.04 7.54 -22.15
CA ASP A 354 0.91 8.66 -22.07
C ASP A 354 0.69 9.69 -23.21
N ALA A 355 0.47 9.19 -24.43
CA ALA A 355 0.19 10.06 -25.60
C ALA A 355 -1.18 10.75 -25.53
N MET A 356 -2.15 10.20 -24.79
CA MET A 356 -3.52 10.74 -24.72
C MET A 356 -3.62 11.97 -23.82
N PHE A 357 -2.76 12.10 -22.80
CA PHE A 357 -2.87 13.16 -21.79
C PHE A 357 -1.59 13.98 -21.63
N PRO A 358 -1.03 14.59 -22.69
CA PRO A 358 0.24 15.28 -22.63
C PRO A 358 0.21 16.46 -21.65
N GLY A 359 1.12 16.45 -20.70
CA GLY A 359 1.27 17.53 -19.71
C GLY A 359 0.19 17.57 -18.62
N GLU A 360 -0.76 16.64 -18.61
CA GLU A 360 -1.83 16.51 -17.61
C GLU A 360 -1.67 15.26 -16.73
N VAL A 361 -1.33 14.12 -17.35
CA VAL A 361 -1.08 12.85 -16.67
C VAL A 361 0.36 12.43 -16.91
N PHE A 362 1.10 12.14 -15.83
CA PHE A 362 2.50 11.78 -15.88
C PHE A 362 2.69 10.34 -15.45
N SER A 363 3.21 9.52 -16.35
CA SER A 363 3.36 8.08 -16.14
C SER A 363 4.33 7.75 -14.99
N HIS A 364 3.84 6.93 -14.07
CA HIS A 364 4.58 6.25 -13.01
C HIS A 364 4.11 4.81 -12.99
N LEU A 365 5.03 3.88 -13.18
CA LEU A 365 4.75 2.47 -13.41
C LEU A 365 5.35 1.61 -12.30
N GLU A 366 4.66 0.49 -12.00
CA GLU A 366 5.12 -0.54 -11.06
C GLU A 366 5.00 -1.90 -11.73
N PHE A 367 6.12 -2.53 -12.06
CA PHE A 367 6.08 -3.89 -12.58
C PHE A 367 5.82 -4.89 -11.47
N VAL A 368 4.85 -5.76 -11.70
CA VAL A 368 4.39 -6.77 -10.74
C VAL A 368 4.14 -8.10 -11.46
N ARG A 369 4.00 -9.16 -10.69
CA ARG A 369 3.49 -10.45 -11.17
C ARG A 369 2.01 -10.55 -10.80
N LEU A 370 1.15 -10.74 -11.78
CA LEU A 370 -0.28 -10.94 -11.60
C LEU A 370 -0.70 -12.18 -12.39
N ASP A 371 -1.38 -13.13 -11.75
CA ASP A 371 -1.77 -14.41 -12.35
C ASP A 371 -0.61 -15.11 -13.07
N GLY A 372 0.58 -15.06 -12.45
CA GLY A 372 1.80 -15.65 -12.99
C GLY A 372 2.51 -14.86 -14.10
N ASN A 373 1.87 -13.82 -14.65
CA ASN A 373 2.42 -13.00 -15.73
C ASN A 373 3.05 -11.71 -15.21
N ILE A 374 4.09 -11.22 -15.90
CA ILE A 374 4.60 -9.89 -15.67
C ILE A 374 3.62 -8.87 -16.26
N THR A 375 3.11 -8.01 -15.42
CA THR A 375 2.20 -6.94 -15.80
C THR A 375 2.64 -5.61 -15.17
N CYS A 376 1.87 -4.56 -15.38
CA CYS A 376 2.23 -3.23 -14.93
C CYS A 376 1.03 -2.53 -14.29
N PHE A 377 1.18 -2.13 -13.03
CA PHE A 377 0.32 -1.09 -12.47
C PHE A 377 0.85 0.29 -12.85
N GLY A 378 -0.06 1.22 -13.10
CA GLY A 378 0.24 2.64 -13.18
C GLY A 378 -0.28 3.35 -11.93
N LEU A 379 0.58 4.19 -11.35
CA LEU A 379 0.18 5.17 -10.35
C LEU A 379 0.51 6.58 -10.90
N PRO A 380 -0.05 6.93 -12.10
CA PRO A 380 0.29 8.18 -12.74
C PRO A 380 -0.11 9.37 -11.88
N LEU A 381 0.71 10.40 -11.89
CA LEU A 381 0.38 11.68 -11.28
C LEU A 381 -0.53 12.47 -12.22
N VAL A 382 -1.58 13.07 -11.68
CA VAL A 382 -2.56 13.83 -12.42
C VAL A 382 -2.59 15.27 -11.92
N LYS A 383 -2.51 16.25 -12.80
CA LYS A 383 -2.82 17.64 -12.46
C LYS A 383 -4.32 17.78 -12.32
N PHE A 384 -4.76 17.91 -11.09
CA PHE A 384 -6.19 18.06 -10.81
C PHE A 384 -6.69 19.45 -11.20
N THR A 385 -7.78 19.49 -11.94
CA THR A 385 -8.49 20.71 -12.32
C THR A 385 -9.92 20.71 -11.79
N THR A 386 -10.70 19.71 -12.16
CA THR A 386 -12.09 19.51 -11.74
C THR A 386 -12.38 18.03 -11.54
N GLU A 387 -13.37 17.69 -10.71
CA GLU A 387 -13.84 16.30 -10.56
C GLU A 387 -14.34 15.73 -11.90
N ALA A 388 -15.10 16.52 -12.67
CA ALA A 388 -15.60 16.11 -13.99
C ALA A 388 -14.46 15.73 -14.96
N ARG A 389 -13.35 16.49 -14.96
CA ARG A 389 -12.18 16.15 -15.79
C ARG A 389 -11.48 14.88 -15.30
N LEU A 390 -11.38 14.72 -13.99
CA LEU A 390 -10.81 13.51 -13.39
C LEU A 390 -11.64 12.26 -13.74
N ASP A 391 -12.96 12.35 -13.65
CA ASP A 391 -13.89 11.27 -14.04
C ASP A 391 -13.79 10.97 -15.54
N GLU A 392 -13.58 11.98 -16.38
CA GLU A 392 -13.33 11.79 -17.83
C GLU A 392 -12.01 11.05 -18.07
N ILE A 393 -10.94 11.39 -17.35
CA ILE A 393 -9.64 10.69 -17.46
C ILE A 393 -9.80 9.21 -17.01
N VAL A 394 -10.53 8.95 -15.93
CA VAL A 394 -10.86 7.59 -15.47
C VAL A 394 -11.61 6.82 -16.56
N ARG A 395 -12.69 7.39 -17.10
CA ARG A 395 -13.50 6.77 -18.15
C ARG A 395 -12.65 6.44 -19.40
N LEU A 396 -11.81 7.37 -19.84
CA LEU A 396 -10.96 7.16 -21.00
C LEU A 396 -9.91 6.06 -20.80
N HIS A 397 -9.35 5.90 -19.59
CA HIS A 397 -8.50 4.75 -19.26
C HIS A 397 -9.28 3.44 -19.40
N GLU A 398 -10.47 3.36 -18.81
CA GLU A 398 -11.29 2.15 -18.81
C GLU A 398 -11.76 1.77 -20.22
N GLU A 399 -12.22 2.73 -21.02
CA GLU A 399 -12.62 2.53 -22.43
C GLU A 399 -11.46 2.04 -23.31
N ASN A 400 -10.23 2.31 -22.91
CA ASN A 400 -9.03 1.87 -23.61
C ASN A 400 -8.42 0.58 -23.00
N GLY A 401 -9.15 -0.11 -22.14
CA GLY A 401 -8.73 -1.39 -21.58
C GLY A 401 -7.73 -1.28 -20.43
N CYS A 402 -7.66 -0.12 -19.76
CA CYS A 402 -6.87 0.12 -18.57
C CYS A 402 -7.79 0.28 -17.35
N PRO A 403 -8.17 -0.79 -16.63
CA PRO A 403 -9.03 -0.70 -15.45
C PRO A 403 -8.44 0.24 -14.40
N ILE A 404 -9.30 1.07 -13.78
CA ILE A 404 -8.92 1.99 -12.71
C ILE A 404 -9.46 1.47 -11.37
N PHE A 405 -8.59 1.30 -10.38
CA PHE A 405 -8.93 1.13 -8.97
C PHE A 405 -9.02 2.54 -8.36
N ASN A 406 -10.23 3.12 -8.40
CA ASN A 406 -10.41 4.56 -8.27
C ASN A 406 -10.05 5.09 -6.85
N PRO A 407 -8.93 5.81 -6.67
CA PRO A 407 -8.54 6.33 -5.35
C PRO A 407 -9.32 7.56 -4.90
N HIS A 408 -10.33 7.95 -5.67
CA HIS A 408 -11.24 9.09 -5.39
C HIS A 408 -12.62 8.62 -4.92
N ARG A 409 -12.75 7.32 -4.64
CA ARG A 409 -13.94 6.69 -4.07
C ARG A 409 -13.55 5.89 -2.83
N TYR A 410 -14.29 6.04 -1.73
CA TYR A 410 -13.98 5.41 -0.46
C TYR A 410 -14.67 4.06 -0.24
N THR A 411 -15.61 3.69 -1.11
CA THR A 411 -16.22 2.36 -1.08
C THR A 411 -15.32 1.33 -1.76
N LEU A 412 -15.43 0.06 -1.38
CA LEU A 412 -14.68 -1.02 -2.02
C LEU A 412 -15.09 -1.21 -3.50
N GLU A 413 -16.39 -1.17 -3.74
CA GLU A 413 -17.01 -1.47 -5.02
C GLU A 413 -16.70 -0.43 -6.09
N GLU A 414 -16.61 0.84 -5.71
CA GLU A 414 -16.31 1.93 -6.64
C GLU A 414 -14.80 2.24 -6.69
N GLY A 415 -14.09 1.93 -5.61
CA GLY A 415 -12.67 2.24 -5.42
C GLY A 415 -11.75 1.03 -5.53
N GLY A 416 -11.26 0.56 -4.40
CA GLY A 416 -10.14 -0.37 -4.30
C GLY A 416 -10.33 -1.74 -4.93
N MET A 417 -11.55 -2.30 -4.94
CA MET A 417 -11.84 -3.61 -5.57
C MET A 417 -12.45 -3.45 -6.96
N LYS A 418 -13.06 -2.32 -7.26
CA LYS A 418 -13.77 -2.02 -8.52
C LYS A 418 -14.98 -2.92 -8.82
N GLN A 419 -15.32 -3.81 -7.92
CA GLN A 419 -16.46 -4.73 -8.04
C GLN A 419 -16.88 -5.22 -6.66
N THR A 420 -18.11 -5.67 -6.56
CA THR A 420 -18.60 -6.37 -5.37
C THR A 420 -18.00 -7.78 -5.31
N ASP A 421 -17.33 -8.12 -4.22
CA ASP A 421 -16.81 -9.46 -3.99
C ASP A 421 -17.89 -10.33 -3.35
N ALA A 422 -18.37 -11.33 -4.10
CA ALA A 422 -19.43 -12.22 -3.66
C ALA A 422 -19.06 -13.03 -2.40
N VAL A 423 -17.78 -13.39 -2.24
CA VAL A 423 -17.28 -14.13 -1.06
C VAL A 423 -17.31 -13.23 0.17
N GLN A 424 -16.93 -11.97 0.04
CA GLN A 424 -17.00 -10.99 1.12
C GLN A 424 -18.43 -10.67 1.50
N LEU A 425 -19.33 -10.50 0.53
CA LEU A 425 -20.74 -10.25 0.78
C LEU A 425 -21.44 -11.43 1.49
N ALA A 426 -21.16 -12.66 1.06
CA ALA A 426 -21.76 -13.84 1.68
C ALA A 426 -21.27 -14.08 3.11
N PHE A 427 -20.07 -13.58 3.46
CA PHE A 427 -19.51 -13.69 4.80
C PHE A 427 -20.02 -12.58 5.75
N LYS A 428 -20.38 -11.43 5.23
CA LYS A 428 -20.89 -10.27 5.99
C LYS A 428 -22.29 -10.56 6.57
#